data_e6015cf9c35720a3248735698b2fb520
#
_entry.id   e6015cf9c35720a3248735698b2fb520
#
_cell.length_a   1.000
_cell.length_b   1.000
_cell.length_c   1.000
_cell.angle_alpha   90.00
_cell.angle_beta   90.00
_cell.angle_gamma   90.00
#
_symmetry.space_group_name_H-M   'P 1'
#
loop_
_entity.id
_entity.type
_entity.pdbx_description
1 polymer ?
#
loop_
_entity_poly.entity_id
_entity_poly.type
_entity_poly.pdbx_seq_one_letter_code
_entity_poly.pdbx_strand_id
1 'polypeptide(L)'
;MLTELEVRDLGPIHHALINPAVGMTAITGETGAGKSMLLSALGLIRGMKADAERVSAGATHAWAQGIFTVDDSHPALEDAAQAGAESEDNQIFLTRQVAGKEQGGRSRAIVNGHSVPRSLMTSLANSLITIHGQADQQRLVSSAHQREFLDQYAQVGEQLAAYREVWKSYQDAQATLKQLTSDQAQLRQREDYLRDSLEQINKIDPQPHEDEELKAQRTRIENSARIRSAFVTALSCIDPSCVDANDEGSCSAVDQVARAQSAIEQISEIPGMNEVVDQLSAVSDQLSDIVSTLANGLETSEGSDADLDSINSRIHELAGLTRRWGPEIDDVLTWKKNAQEELDSIDSSPERIAQVSAECEKLAQQASKLAHGLHETRSGAAKRLSDQVNQELESLAMSGAHLNIQVSETAERGKLNSTGWDDITFLFSAFPSAPERPLAKSASGGELSRLMLALELSFATSQRTDLGQYAGEDDELLPADPNRQPQLTFVFDEVDAGVGGSAAVELGKRLASLAKTAQVIVVTHLAQVASWADAQFVVSKNTQWADQQAQGTRETASEPGQSDQQNQTDKAAEALTQTTVTRVEGQQRLEEIARMLSGSADEISLQHADQLLKASKLERRA
;
A
#
# COMPACT_ATOMS: atom_id res chain seq x y z
N MET A 1 -25.65 20.54 -6.05
CA MET A 1 -26.06 21.24 -4.81
C MET A 1 -26.90 20.34 -3.92
N LEU A 2 -26.87 20.55 -2.60
CA LEU A 2 -27.74 19.87 -1.64
C LEU A 2 -29.14 20.48 -1.68
N THR A 3 -30.13 19.71 -2.11
CA THR A 3 -31.53 20.17 -2.20
C THR A 3 -32.32 19.86 -0.95
N GLU A 4 -31.97 18.75 -0.29
CA GLU A 4 -32.64 18.31 0.93
C GLU A 4 -31.68 17.58 1.86
N LEU A 5 -31.79 17.85 3.16
CA LEU A 5 -31.14 17.10 4.24
C LEU A 5 -32.21 16.64 5.21
N GLU A 6 -32.41 15.34 5.33
CA GLU A 6 -33.28 14.73 6.32
C GLU A 6 -32.48 13.96 7.35
N VAL A 7 -32.82 14.18 8.63
CA VAL A 7 -32.18 13.53 9.78
C VAL A 7 -33.25 12.93 10.68
N ARG A 8 -33.08 11.66 11.06
CA ARG A 8 -33.98 10.98 11.99
C ARG A 8 -33.19 10.28 13.10
N ASP A 9 -33.66 10.43 14.33
CA ASP A 9 -33.18 9.76 15.53
C ASP A 9 -31.66 9.87 15.75
N LEU A 10 -31.07 11.05 15.51
CA LEU A 10 -29.67 11.32 15.73
C LEU A 10 -29.46 12.29 16.91
N GLY A 11 -28.97 11.77 18.02
CA GLY A 11 -28.81 12.50 19.28
C GLY A 11 -30.13 13.05 19.78
N PRO A 12 -30.29 14.37 20.05
CA PRO A 12 -31.54 14.98 20.46
C PRO A 12 -32.51 15.26 19.30
N ILE A 13 -32.12 14.98 18.03
CA ILE A 13 -32.95 15.22 16.84
C ILE A 13 -33.75 13.96 16.52
N HIS A 14 -35.05 13.99 16.79
CA HIS A 14 -35.94 12.91 16.37
C HIS A 14 -36.29 13.00 14.88
N HIS A 15 -36.58 14.21 14.39
CA HIS A 15 -36.80 14.46 12.97
C HIS A 15 -36.44 15.90 12.62
N ALA A 16 -35.66 16.08 11.58
CA ALA A 16 -35.37 17.39 11.00
C ALA A 16 -35.31 17.28 9.48
N LEU A 17 -35.93 18.25 8.81
CA LEU A 17 -35.91 18.40 7.36
C LEU A 17 -35.41 19.82 7.05
N ILE A 18 -34.35 19.91 6.28
CA ILE A 18 -33.73 21.17 5.85
C ILE A 18 -33.68 21.19 4.34
N ASN A 19 -34.28 22.23 3.73
CA ASN A 19 -34.19 22.52 2.31
C ASN A 19 -33.35 23.79 2.14
N PRO A 20 -32.02 23.65 1.95
CA PRO A 20 -31.14 24.80 1.82
C PRO A 20 -31.49 25.65 0.60
N ALA A 21 -31.21 26.96 0.67
CA ALA A 21 -31.30 27.80 -0.51
C ALA A 21 -30.20 27.47 -1.52
N VAL A 22 -30.39 27.82 -2.77
CA VAL A 22 -29.37 27.69 -3.83
C VAL A 22 -28.12 28.51 -3.51
N GLY A 23 -28.30 29.67 -2.88
CA GLY A 23 -27.20 30.53 -2.42
C GLY A 23 -26.77 30.22 -0.97
N MET A 24 -26.92 31.23 -0.09
CA MET A 24 -26.46 31.13 1.31
C MET A 24 -27.60 30.73 2.25
N THR A 25 -27.38 29.70 3.06
CA THR A 25 -28.27 29.24 4.12
C THR A 25 -27.59 29.40 5.47
N ALA A 26 -28.22 30.09 6.43
CA ALA A 26 -27.76 30.20 7.82
C ALA A 26 -28.50 29.21 8.73
N ILE A 27 -27.75 28.46 9.53
CA ILE A 27 -28.27 27.63 10.62
C ILE A 27 -27.90 28.33 11.94
N THR A 28 -28.92 28.81 12.65
CA THR A 28 -28.79 29.56 13.90
C THR A 28 -29.41 28.79 15.06
N GLY A 29 -29.26 29.27 16.29
CA GLY A 29 -29.83 28.67 17.51
C GLY A 29 -28.87 28.73 18.69
N GLU A 30 -29.34 28.36 19.87
CA GLU A 30 -28.53 28.35 21.09
C GLU A 30 -27.38 27.33 21.05
N THR A 31 -26.32 27.63 21.83
CA THR A 31 -25.23 26.68 22.04
C THR A 31 -25.76 25.40 22.71
N GLY A 32 -25.45 24.22 22.14
CA GLY A 32 -25.97 22.96 22.65
C GLY A 32 -27.38 22.58 22.19
N ALA A 33 -28.05 23.39 21.34
CA ALA A 33 -29.37 23.08 20.81
C ALA A 33 -29.41 21.96 19.74
N GLY A 34 -28.27 21.47 19.29
CA GLY A 34 -28.23 20.40 18.28
C GLY A 34 -27.62 20.79 16.92
N LYS A 35 -27.09 22.01 16.75
CA LYS A 35 -26.40 22.48 15.53
C LYS A 35 -25.28 21.51 15.12
N SER A 36 -24.45 21.11 16.07
CA SER A 36 -23.36 20.12 15.82
C SER A 36 -23.87 18.75 15.43
N MET A 37 -25.15 18.41 15.74
CA MET A 37 -25.73 17.13 15.30
C MET A 37 -26.12 17.16 13.82
N LEU A 38 -26.58 18.31 13.31
CA LEU A 38 -26.81 18.50 11.86
C LEU A 38 -25.50 18.38 11.07
N LEU A 39 -24.41 18.95 11.61
CA LEU A 39 -23.07 18.78 11.02
C LEU A 39 -22.60 17.32 11.09
N SER A 40 -22.92 16.63 12.20
CA SER A 40 -22.64 15.20 12.32
C SER A 40 -23.43 14.37 11.30
N ALA A 41 -24.68 14.73 11.00
CA ALA A 41 -25.47 14.10 9.94
C ALA A 41 -24.84 14.28 8.57
N LEU A 42 -24.40 15.49 8.22
CA LEU A 42 -23.63 15.75 6.99
C LEU A 42 -22.31 14.97 6.97
N GLY A 43 -21.61 14.87 8.09
CA GLY A 43 -20.41 14.04 8.23
C GLY A 43 -20.67 12.55 8.02
N LEU A 44 -21.81 12.02 8.50
CA LEU A 44 -22.22 10.63 8.26
C LEU A 44 -22.47 10.36 6.78
N ILE A 45 -23.14 11.27 6.08
CA ILE A 45 -23.38 11.20 4.63
C ILE A 45 -22.04 11.21 3.86
N ARG A 46 -21.06 12.00 4.30
CA ARG A 46 -19.68 12.00 3.76
C ARG A 46 -18.88 10.76 4.09
N GLY A 47 -19.46 9.78 4.80
CA GLY A 47 -18.77 8.55 5.14
C GLY A 47 -17.90 8.62 6.39
N MET A 48 -18.05 9.59 7.29
CA MET A 48 -17.38 9.59 8.59
C MET A 48 -17.72 8.33 9.38
N LYS A 49 -16.84 7.99 10.35
CA LYS A 49 -17.07 6.84 11.23
C LYS A 49 -18.37 7.06 12.02
N ALA A 50 -19.28 6.11 11.91
CA ALA A 50 -20.53 6.13 12.67
C ALA A 50 -20.27 5.84 14.15
N ASP A 51 -20.95 6.57 15.01
CA ASP A 51 -20.95 6.38 16.46
C ASP A 51 -22.33 5.94 16.91
N ALA A 52 -22.45 4.70 17.34
CA ALA A 52 -23.71 4.13 17.81
C ALA A 52 -24.25 4.79 19.11
N GLU A 53 -23.40 5.52 19.85
CA GLU A 53 -23.83 6.29 21.03
C GLU A 53 -24.65 7.52 20.67
N ARG A 54 -24.59 7.95 19.41
CA ARG A 54 -25.34 9.10 18.90
C ARG A 54 -26.74 8.74 18.39
N VAL A 55 -27.13 7.46 18.43
CA VAL A 55 -28.52 7.07 18.16
C VAL A 55 -29.40 7.53 19.32
N SER A 56 -30.55 8.17 19.01
CA SER A 56 -31.48 8.70 20.01
C SER A 56 -31.95 7.61 20.99
N ALA A 57 -32.15 7.98 22.25
CA ALA A 57 -32.64 7.05 23.27
C ALA A 57 -33.98 6.45 22.84
N GLY A 58 -34.09 5.11 22.89
CA GLY A 58 -35.30 4.38 22.49
C GLY A 58 -35.42 4.12 20.98
N ALA A 59 -34.56 4.69 20.14
CA ALA A 59 -34.54 4.41 18.70
C ALA A 59 -33.64 3.21 18.37
N THR A 60 -34.07 2.40 17.39
CA THR A 60 -33.29 1.27 16.91
C THR A 60 -32.17 1.68 15.97
N HIS A 61 -32.36 2.77 15.21
CA HIS A 61 -31.43 3.28 14.21
C HIS A 61 -31.49 4.80 14.13
N ALA A 62 -30.35 5.43 13.90
CA ALA A 62 -30.27 6.79 13.38
C ALA A 62 -30.16 6.76 11.85
N TRP A 63 -30.71 7.79 11.21
CA TRP A 63 -30.76 7.89 9.76
C TRP A 63 -30.47 9.33 9.30
N ALA A 64 -29.58 9.49 8.33
CA ALA A 64 -29.28 10.75 7.71
C ALA A 64 -29.28 10.58 6.20
N GLN A 65 -29.99 11.43 5.46
CA GLN A 65 -30.05 11.43 4.00
C GLN A 65 -29.83 12.85 3.47
N GLY A 66 -28.97 12.93 2.44
CA GLY A 66 -28.79 14.13 1.62
C GLY A 66 -29.22 13.84 0.20
N ILE A 67 -30.01 14.71 -0.40
CA ILE A 67 -30.39 14.68 -1.81
C ILE A 67 -29.60 15.77 -2.52
N PHE A 68 -28.80 15.38 -3.50
CA PHE A 68 -27.96 16.29 -4.28
C PHE A 68 -28.46 16.32 -5.72
N THR A 69 -28.74 17.51 -6.25
CA THR A 69 -29.01 17.70 -7.67
C THR A 69 -27.75 18.21 -8.34
N VAL A 70 -27.36 17.58 -9.45
CA VAL A 70 -26.12 17.85 -10.21
C VAL A 70 -26.44 18.05 -11.69
N ASP A 71 -25.47 18.58 -12.44
CA ASP A 71 -25.61 18.71 -13.90
C ASP A 71 -25.39 17.34 -14.58
N ASP A 72 -25.95 17.15 -15.78
CA ASP A 72 -25.89 15.90 -16.58
C ASP A 72 -24.45 15.37 -16.79
N SER A 73 -23.46 16.25 -16.80
CA SER A 73 -22.04 15.92 -17.02
C SER A 73 -21.24 15.72 -15.73
N HIS A 74 -21.90 15.71 -14.57
CA HIS A 74 -21.17 15.63 -13.30
C HIS A 74 -20.57 14.23 -13.07
N PRO A 75 -19.26 14.10 -12.75
CA PRO A 75 -18.60 12.80 -12.60
C PRO A 75 -19.25 11.85 -11.60
N ALA A 76 -19.89 12.39 -10.56
CA ALA A 76 -20.56 11.58 -9.54
C ALA A 76 -21.74 10.74 -10.10
N LEU A 77 -22.34 11.13 -11.23
CA LEU A 77 -23.40 10.34 -11.90
C LEU A 77 -22.80 9.06 -12.50
N GLU A 78 -21.65 9.20 -13.16
CA GLU A 78 -20.93 8.07 -13.76
C GLU A 78 -20.39 7.12 -12.68
N ASP A 79 -19.77 7.66 -11.62
CA ASP A 79 -19.27 6.87 -10.49
C ASP A 79 -20.40 6.08 -9.79
N ALA A 80 -21.58 6.69 -9.62
CA ALA A 80 -22.74 6.02 -9.04
C ALA A 80 -23.28 4.92 -9.97
N ALA A 81 -23.38 5.17 -11.28
CA ALA A 81 -23.84 4.20 -12.26
C ALA A 81 -22.89 3.00 -12.38
N GLN A 82 -21.56 3.20 -12.38
CA GLN A 82 -20.57 2.11 -12.37
C GLN A 82 -20.70 1.19 -11.16
N ALA A 83 -21.21 1.70 -10.05
CA ALA A 83 -21.49 0.94 -8.85
C ALA A 83 -22.89 0.29 -8.81
N GLY A 84 -23.66 0.38 -9.90
CA GLY A 84 -25.02 -0.14 -9.99
C GLY A 84 -26.07 0.68 -9.24
N ALA A 85 -25.76 1.93 -8.90
CA ALA A 85 -26.65 2.88 -8.24
C ALA A 85 -27.04 4.02 -9.21
N GLU A 86 -27.76 3.67 -10.28
CA GLU A 86 -28.22 4.65 -11.28
C GLU A 86 -29.03 5.77 -10.63
N SER A 87 -28.89 6.99 -11.16
CA SER A 87 -29.62 8.18 -10.70
C SER A 87 -30.80 8.46 -11.61
N GLU A 88 -31.91 8.88 -11.04
CA GLU A 88 -33.06 9.44 -11.75
C GLU A 88 -33.03 10.96 -11.61
N ASP A 89 -33.39 11.68 -12.66
CA ASP A 89 -33.52 13.15 -12.70
C ASP A 89 -32.26 13.90 -12.19
N ASN A 90 -31.06 13.35 -12.42
CA ASN A 90 -29.77 13.92 -11.96
C ASN A 90 -29.70 14.15 -10.45
N GLN A 91 -30.44 13.36 -9.69
CA GLN A 91 -30.41 13.37 -8.24
C GLN A 91 -29.62 12.21 -7.69
N ILE A 92 -28.75 12.51 -6.73
CA ILE A 92 -27.95 11.53 -5.99
C ILE A 92 -28.42 11.52 -4.54
N PHE A 93 -28.97 10.40 -4.10
CA PHE A 93 -29.41 10.17 -2.72
C PHE A 93 -28.29 9.49 -1.94
N LEU A 94 -27.68 10.21 -1.01
CA LEU A 94 -26.69 9.65 -0.11
C LEU A 94 -27.34 9.42 1.26
N THR A 95 -27.48 8.17 1.66
CA THR A 95 -28.14 7.79 2.91
C THR A 95 -27.20 7.03 3.82
N ARG A 96 -27.15 7.40 5.10
CA ARG A 96 -26.40 6.72 6.14
C ARG A 96 -27.32 6.26 7.23
N GLN A 97 -27.35 4.94 7.46
CA GLN A 97 -28.09 4.32 8.57
C GLN A 97 -27.10 3.79 9.61
N VAL A 98 -27.35 4.10 10.88
CA VAL A 98 -26.52 3.67 12.02
C VAL A 98 -27.40 2.94 13.02
N ALA A 99 -27.10 1.66 13.26
CA ALA A 99 -27.80 0.87 14.28
C ALA A 99 -27.33 1.25 15.68
N GLY A 100 -28.27 1.30 16.62
CA GLY A 100 -27.96 1.52 18.03
C GLY A 100 -27.07 0.41 18.63
N LYS A 101 -26.49 0.66 19.80
CA LYS A 101 -25.61 -0.31 20.49
C LYS A 101 -26.29 -1.67 20.69
N GLU A 102 -27.56 -1.67 21.06
CA GLU A 102 -28.35 -2.91 21.30
C GLU A 102 -28.55 -3.74 20.02
N GLN A 103 -28.51 -3.11 18.84
CA GLN A 103 -28.60 -3.75 17.52
C GLN A 103 -27.23 -4.03 16.90
N GLY A 104 -26.16 -3.98 17.69
CA GLY A 104 -24.79 -4.32 17.29
C GLY A 104 -23.98 -3.19 16.68
N GLY A 105 -24.45 -1.93 16.71
CA GLY A 105 -23.67 -0.73 16.36
C GLY A 105 -23.20 -0.64 14.91
N ARG A 106 -23.74 -1.46 14.00
CA ARG A 106 -23.33 -1.49 12.58
C ARG A 106 -23.89 -0.29 11.82
N SER A 107 -23.17 0.13 10.78
CA SER A 107 -23.67 1.20 9.92
C SER A 107 -23.69 0.76 8.44
N ARG A 108 -24.69 1.23 7.70
CA ARG A 108 -24.88 0.96 6.29
C ARG A 108 -24.82 2.25 5.49
N ALA A 109 -24.08 2.23 4.37
CA ALA A 109 -24.06 3.29 3.37
C ALA A 109 -24.96 2.88 2.20
N ILE A 110 -25.81 3.78 1.74
CA ILE A 110 -26.78 3.56 0.69
C ILE A 110 -26.70 4.74 -0.28
N VAL A 111 -26.59 4.44 -1.58
CA VAL A 111 -26.63 5.43 -2.67
C VAL A 111 -27.77 5.04 -3.61
N ASN A 112 -28.69 5.96 -3.89
CA ASN A 112 -29.85 5.73 -4.74
C ASN A 112 -30.61 4.42 -4.40
N GLY A 113 -30.78 4.12 -3.09
CA GLY A 113 -31.43 2.90 -2.62
C GLY A 113 -30.54 1.64 -2.58
N HIS A 114 -29.35 1.65 -3.16
CA HIS A 114 -28.43 0.52 -3.21
C HIS A 114 -27.40 0.56 -2.10
N SER A 115 -27.18 -0.57 -1.42
CA SER A 115 -26.15 -0.66 -0.38
C SER A 115 -24.75 -0.70 -1.01
N VAL A 116 -23.90 0.25 -0.65
CA VAL A 116 -22.56 0.44 -1.23
C VAL A 116 -21.45 0.38 -0.17
N PRO A 117 -20.19 0.13 -0.56
CA PRO A 117 -19.06 0.32 0.33
C PRO A 117 -18.95 1.79 0.81
N ARG A 118 -18.52 1.99 2.06
CA ARG A 118 -18.33 3.34 2.63
C ARG A 118 -17.34 4.19 1.80
N SER A 119 -16.31 3.57 1.22
CA SER A 119 -15.32 4.24 0.37
C SER A 119 -15.95 4.91 -0.84
N LEU A 120 -16.87 4.24 -1.53
CA LEU A 120 -17.61 4.81 -2.66
C LEU A 120 -18.48 6.00 -2.23
N MET A 121 -19.25 5.85 -1.13
CA MET A 121 -20.02 6.98 -0.58
C MET A 121 -19.12 8.16 -0.26
N THR A 122 -17.93 7.92 0.30
CA THR A 122 -16.96 8.98 0.60
C THR A 122 -16.44 9.66 -0.67
N SER A 123 -16.16 8.90 -1.72
CA SER A 123 -15.73 9.45 -3.02
C SER A 123 -16.81 10.34 -3.61
N LEU A 124 -18.03 9.84 -3.73
CA LEU A 124 -19.19 10.59 -4.25
C LEU A 124 -19.46 11.85 -3.42
N ALA A 125 -19.50 11.72 -2.10
CA ALA A 125 -19.78 12.87 -1.23
C ALA A 125 -18.69 13.94 -1.31
N ASN A 126 -17.43 13.57 -1.51
CA ASN A 126 -16.33 14.53 -1.64
C ASN A 126 -16.43 15.41 -2.89
N SER A 127 -17.05 14.93 -3.98
CA SER A 127 -17.29 15.72 -5.18
C SER A 127 -18.55 16.61 -5.08
N LEU A 128 -19.40 16.39 -4.06
CA LEU A 128 -20.69 17.08 -3.91
C LEU A 128 -20.70 18.10 -2.76
N ILE A 129 -20.00 17.80 -1.65
CA ILE A 129 -20.05 18.62 -0.43
C ILE A 129 -18.69 18.71 0.25
N THR A 130 -18.29 19.92 0.58
CA THR A 130 -17.09 20.21 1.38
C THR A 130 -17.53 20.84 2.72
N ILE A 131 -17.13 20.23 3.83
CA ILE A 131 -17.45 20.72 5.18
C ILE A 131 -16.19 21.35 5.78
N HIS A 132 -16.23 22.63 6.10
CA HIS A 132 -15.15 23.35 6.77
C HIS A 132 -15.46 23.45 8.27
N GLY A 133 -15.06 22.45 9.04
CA GLY A 133 -15.25 22.35 10.49
C GLY A 133 -14.12 21.57 11.16
N GLN A 134 -14.18 21.39 12.49
CA GLN A 134 -13.10 20.74 13.27
C GLN A 134 -12.61 19.39 12.71
N ALA A 135 -13.47 18.61 12.08
CA ALA A 135 -13.09 17.31 11.53
C ALA A 135 -12.37 17.40 10.17
N ASP A 136 -12.64 18.43 9.36
CA ASP A 136 -12.05 18.59 8.03
C ASP A 136 -10.82 19.52 8.00
N GLN A 137 -10.61 20.27 9.08
CA GLN A 137 -9.35 20.99 9.29
C GLN A 137 -8.12 20.07 9.16
N GLN A 138 -8.31 18.76 9.41
CA GLN A 138 -7.26 17.74 9.21
C GLN A 138 -6.94 17.44 7.74
N ARG A 139 -7.77 17.83 6.78
CA ARG A 139 -7.47 17.54 5.35
C ARG A 139 -6.41 18.47 4.78
N LEU A 140 -6.53 19.78 5.00
CA LEU A 140 -5.48 20.74 4.60
C LEU A 140 -4.19 20.64 5.42
N VAL A 141 -4.21 19.86 6.48
CA VAL A 141 -3.02 19.44 7.22
C VAL A 141 -2.17 18.44 6.43
N SER A 142 -2.78 17.68 5.52
CA SER A 142 -2.09 16.69 4.68
C SER A 142 -1.45 17.36 3.47
N SER A 143 -0.15 17.13 3.26
CA SER A 143 0.60 17.62 2.07
C SER A 143 0.00 17.13 0.74
N ALA A 144 -0.64 15.96 0.74
CA ALA A 144 -1.33 15.43 -0.45
C ALA A 144 -2.52 16.31 -0.86
N HIS A 145 -3.35 16.73 0.10
CA HIS A 145 -4.49 17.62 -0.19
C HIS A 145 -4.06 19.06 -0.48
N GLN A 146 -2.97 19.54 0.14
CA GLN A 146 -2.38 20.84 -0.22
C GLN A 146 -1.92 20.85 -1.68
N ARG A 147 -1.32 19.76 -2.13
CA ARG A 147 -0.93 19.59 -3.54
C ARG A 147 -2.15 19.53 -4.46
N GLU A 148 -3.16 18.72 -4.13
CA GLU A 148 -4.39 18.65 -4.92
C GLU A 148 -5.06 20.01 -5.07
N PHE A 149 -5.17 20.78 -3.99
CA PHE A 149 -5.74 22.12 -4.01
C PHE A 149 -4.95 23.06 -4.91
N LEU A 150 -3.61 23.06 -4.78
CA LEU A 150 -2.74 23.88 -5.64
C LEU A 150 -2.80 23.43 -7.10
N ASP A 151 -2.83 22.12 -7.37
CA ASP A 151 -2.92 21.55 -8.72
C ASP A 151 -4.25 21.95 -9.40
N GLN A 152 -5.36 21.95 -8.66
CA GLN A 152 -6.65 22.43 -9.15
C GLN A 152 -6.64 23.92 -9.43
N TYR A 153 -6.10 24.74 -8.51
CA TYR A 153 -5.96 26.18 -8.70
C TYR A 153 -5.06 26.52 -9.90
N ALA A 154 -3.97 25.79 -10.06
CA ALA A 154 -3.00 25.95 -11.16
C ALA A 154 -3.48 25.33 -12.49
N GLN A 155 -4.60 24.59 -12.50
CA GLN A 155 -5.18 23.89 -13.66
C GLN A 155 -4.18 22.96 -14.37
N VAL A 156 -3.31 22.29 -13.61
CA VAL A 156 -2.25 21.42 -14.17
C VAL A 156 -2.74 20.02 -14.55
N GLY A 157 -4.03 19.77 -14.63
CA GLY A 157 -4.61 18.43 -14.88
C GLY A 157 -4.03 17.73 -16.09
N GLU A 158 -3.98 18.40 -17.25
CA GLU A 158 -3.42 17.84 -18.49
C GLU A 158 -1.91 17.60 -18.40
N GLN A 159 -1.16 18.54 -17.80
CA GLN A 159 0.29 18.40 -17.60
C GLN A 159 0.60 17.24 -16.66
N LEU A 160 -0.18 17.08 -15.60
CA LEU A 160 -0.04 15.99 -14.63
C LEU A 160 -0.40 14.63 -15.25
N ALA A 161 -1.42 14.58 -16.11
CA ALA A 161 -1.80 13.36 -16.85
C ALA A 161 -0.67 12.94 -17.81
N ALA A 162 -0.13 13.86 -18.60
CA ALA A 162 1.00 13.61 -19.49
C ALA A 162 2.24 13.15 -18.73
N TYR A 163 2.53 13.77 -17.58
CA TYR A 163 3.62 13.32 -16.70
C TYR A 163 3.41 11.90 -16.19
N ARG A 164 2.20 11.56 -15.72
CA ARG A 164 1.87 10.24 -15.18
C ARG A 164 2.00 9.13 -16.22
N GLU A 165 1.67 9.40 -17.47
CA GLU A 165 1.83 8.45 -18.57
C GLU A 165 3.31 8.12 -18.80
N VAL A 166 4.16 9.15 -18.91
CA VAL A 166 5.61 8.97 -19.07
C VAL A 166 6.22 8.32 -17.84
N TRP A 167 5.81 8.70 -16.64
CA TRP A 167 6.26 8.11 -15.38
C TRP A 167 5.95 6.61 -15.30
N LYS A 168 4.74 6.20 -15.70
CA LYS A 168 4.37 4.79 -15.76
C LYS A 168 5.26 4.03 -16.74
N SER A 169 5.45 4.56 -17.94
CA SER A 169 6.33 3.96 -18.94
C SER A 169 7.77 3.83 -18.45
N TYR A 170 8.27 4.83 -17.72
CA TYR A 170 9.58 4.77 -17.07
C TYR A 170 9.68 3.67 -16.03
N GLN A 171 8.67 3.53 -15.17
CA GLN A 171 8.63 2.47 -14.15
C GLN A 171 8.61 1.07 -14.78
N ASP A 172 7.83 0.88 -15.84
CA ASP A 172 7.74 -0.40 -16.57
C ASP A 172 9.10 -0.73 -17.24
N ALA A 173 9.75 0.25 -17.86
CA ALA A 173 11.09 0.08 -18.44
C ALA A 173 12.14 -0.22 -17.36
N GLN A 174 12.09 0.45 -16.21
CA GLN A 174 12.99 0.22 -15.09
C GLN A 174 12.81 -1.19 -14.48
N ALA A 175 11.58 -1.66 -14.34
CA ALA A 175 11.27 -3.00 -13.87
C ALA A 175 11.83 -4.05 -14.85
N THR A 176 11.62 -3.85 -16.16
CA THR A 176 12.16 -4.71 -17.22
C THR A 176 13.69 -4.72 -17.20
N LEU A 177 14.34 -3.57 -17.09
CA LEU A 177 15.81 -3.48 -17.01
C LEU A 177 16.36 -4.23 -15.80
N LYS A 178 15.71 -4.07 -14.64
CA LYS A 178 16.09 -4.77 -13.41
C LYS A 178 15.98 -6.28 -13.56
N GLN A 179 14.89 -6.77 -14.16
CA GLN A 179 14.68 -8.19 -14.42
C GLN A 179 15.76 -8.73 -15.38
N LEU A 180 15.96 -8.11 -16.53
CA LEU A 180 16.97 -8.51 -17.51
C LEU A 180 18.40 -8.52 -16.90
N THR A 181 18.73 -7.53 -16.08
CA THR A 181 20.02 -7.47 -15.39
C THR A 181 20.18 -8.58 -14.35
N SER A 182 19.12 -8.91 -13.61
CA SER A 182 19.11 -10.02 -12.65
C SER A 182 19.26 -11.37 -13.36
N ASP A 183 18.48 -11.58 -14.43
CA ASP A 183 18.51 -12.80 -15.23
C ASP A 183 19.89 -12.98 -15.90
N GLN A 184 20.47 -11.89 -16.42
CA GLN A 184 21.82 -11.92 -16.99
C GLN A 184 22.88 -12.29 -15.95
N ALA A 185 22.78 -11.80 -14.71
CA ALA A 185 23.73 -12.15 -13.66
C ALA A 185 23.67 -13.66 -13.33
N GLN A 186 22.47 -14.23 -13.28
CA GLN A 186 22.26 -15.66 -13.06
C GLN A 186 22.77 -16.49 -14.24
N LEU A 187 22.48 -16.06 -15.46
CA LEU A 187 22.95 -16.71 -16.68
C LEU A 187 24.48 -16.69 -16.79
N ARG A 188 25.15 -15.57 -16.46
CA ARG A 188 26.62 -15.50 -16.41
C ARG A 188 27.21 -16.45 -15.37
N GLN A 189 26.65 -16.49 -14.16
CA GLN A 189 27.11 -17.43 -13.14
C GLN A 189 26.94 -18.87 -13.59
N ARG A 190 25.86 -19.20 -14.31
CA ARG A 190 25.61 -20.52 -14.88
C ARG A 190 26.61 -20.84 -16.02
N GLU A 191 26.84 -19.87 -16.89
CA GLU A 191 27.84 -19.95 -17.98
C GLU A 191 29.24 -20.23 -17.46
N ASP A 192 29.69 -19.47 -16.46
CA ASP A 192 31.00 -19.64 -15.82
C ASP A 192 31.11 -21.05 -15.20
N TYR A 193 30.08 -21.51 -14.47
CA TYR A 193 30.04 -22.84 -13.89
C TYR A 193 30.11 -23.94 -14.96
N LEU A 194 29.37 -23.81 -16.07
CA LEU A 194 29.40 -24.80 -17.18
C LEU A 194 30.75 -24.80 -17.85
N ARG A 195 31.34 -23.63 -18.11
CA ARG A 195 32.66 -23.49 -18.75
C ARG A 195 33.77 -24.14 -17.91
N ASP A 196 33.83 -23.82 -16.62
CA ASP A 196 34.79 -24.36 -15.66
C ASP A 196 34.63 -25.89 -15.55
N SER A 197 33.40 -26.38 -15.52
CA SER A 197 33.09 -27.81 -15.44
C SER A 197 33.54 -28.56 -16.71
N LEU A 198 33.23 -27.99 -17.88
CA LEU A 198 33.66 -28.55 -19.17
C LEU A 198 35.17 -28.54 -19.29
N GLU A 199 35.87 -27.49 -18.85
CA GLU A 199 37.32 -27.42 -18.83
C GLU A 199 37.92 -28.52 -17.96
N GLN A 200 37.39 -28.76 -16.76
CA GLN A 200 37.86 -29.85 -15.88
C GLN A 200 37.66 -31.24 -16.51
N ILE A 201 36.49 -31.49 -17.11
CA ILE A 201 36.22 -32.77 -17.77
C ILE A 201 37.13 -32.94 -18.99
N ASN A 202 37.29 -31.90 -19.82
CA ASN A 202 38.14 -31.95 -21.00
C ASN A 202 39.63 -32.14 -20.67
N LYS A 203 40.11 -31.58 -19.53
CA LYS A 203 41.49 -31.76 -19.07
C LYS A 203 41.80 -33.21 -18.75
N ILE A 204 40.85 -33.94 -18.20
CA ILE A 204 40.97 -35.34 -17.83
C ILE A 204 40.70 -36.23 -19.04
N ASP A 205 39.84 -35.79 -19.96
CA ASP A 205 39.43 -36.45 -21.20
C ASP A 205 39.03 -37.91 -21.00
N PRO A 206 37.97 -38.19 -20.24
CA PRO A 206 37.49 -39.53 -19.97
C PRO A 206 36.96 -40.19 -21.25
N GLN A 207 37.24 -41.49 -21.45
CA GLN A 207 36.70 -42.27 -22.54
C GLN A 207 35.50 -43.11 -22.10
N PRO A 208 34.57 -43.46 -23.01
CA PRO A 208 33.45 -44.35 -22.68
C PRO A 208 33.90 -45.65 -22.03
N HIS A 209 33.25 -46.05 -20.94
CA HIS A 209 33.52 -47.27 -20.18
C HIS A 209 34.96 -47.39 -19.61
N GLU A 210 35.79 -46.34 -19.66
CA GLU A 210 37.19 -46.34 -19.23
C GLU A 210 37.34 -46.77 -17.75
N ASP A 211 36.46 -46.37 -16.89
CA ASP A 211 36.54 -46.74 -15.48
C ASP A 211 36.25 -48.23 -15.21
N GLU A 212 35.38 -48.84 -16.00
CA GLU A 212 35.12 -50.30 -15.92
C GLU A 212 36.28 -51.09 -16.43
N GLU A 213 36.86 -50.69 -17.58
CA GLU A 213 38.01 -51.34 -18.16
C GLU A 213 39.22 -51.27 -17.23
N LEU A 214 39.52 -50.11 -16.66
CA LEU A 214 40.63 -49.92 -15.72
C LEU A 214 40.42 -50.72 -14.43
N LYS A 215 39.21 -50.79 -13.89
CA LYS A 215 38.90 -51.66 -12.73
C LYS A 215 39.10 -53.14 -13.04
N ALA A 216 38.70 -53.56 -14.23
CA ALA A 216 38.92 -54.95 -14.69
C ALA A 216 40.40 -55.23 -14.87
N GLN A 217 41.20 -54.33 -15.46
CA GLN A 217 42.64 -54.44 -15.60
C GLN A 217 43.33 -54.50 -14.26
N ARG A 218 42.99 -53.61 -13.34
CA ARG A 218 43.50 -53.61 -11.95
C ARG A 218 43.26 -54.96 -11.28
N THR A 219 42.04 -55.48 -11.37
CA THR A 219 41.67 -56.75 -10.76
C THR A 219 42.49 -57.90 -11.35
N ARG A 220 42.75 -57.87 -12.67
CA ARG A 220 43.63 -58.89 -13.33
C ARG A 220 45.06 -58.82 -12.81
N ILE A 221 45.66 -57.63 -12.74
CA ILE A 221 47.01 -57.41 -12.25
C ILE A 221 47.15 -57.82 -10.80
N GLU A 222 46.21 -57.38 -9.91
CA GLU A 222 46.17 -57.76 -8.51
C GLU A 222 46.06 -59.29 -8.32
N ASN A 223 45.23 -59.96 -9.14
CA ASN A 223 45.11 -61.38 -9.07
C ASN A 223 46.44 -62.09 -9.58
N SER A 224 47.04 -61.52 -10.64
CA SER A 224 48.33 -62.01 -11.10
C SER A 224 49.43 -61.87 -10.07
N ALA A 225 49.49 -60.71 -9.39
CA ALA A 225 50.44 -60.46 -8.26
C ALA A 225 50.21 -61.41 -7.08
N ARG A 226 48.93 -61.69 -6.76
CA ARG A 226 48.61 -62.66 -5.68
C ARG A 226 49.02 -64.09 -6.08
N ILE A 227 48.80 -64.53 -7.35
CA ILE A 227 49.20 -65.83 -7.87
C ILE A 227 50.71 -65.93 -7.84
N ARG A 228 51.44 -64.90 -8.31
CA ARG A 228 52.89 -64.83 -8.29
C ARG A 228 53.44 -64.95 -6.82
N SER A 229 52.91 -64.18 -5.87
CA SER A 229 53.31 -64.29 -4.50
C SER A 229 53.09 -65.69 -3.91
N ALA A 230 51.96 -66.31 -4.24
CA ALA A 230 51.68 -67.68 -3.81
C ALA A 230 52.66 -68.69 -4.41
N PHE A 231 53.02 -68.56 -5.73
CA PHE A 231 53.99 -69.43 -6.39
C PHE A 231 55.38 -69.24 -5.84
N VAL A 232 55.84 -67.99 -5.61
CA VAL A 232 57.11 -67.69 -4.94
C VAL A 232 57.15 -68.31 -3.54
N THR A 233 56.10 -68.16 -2.73
CA THR A 233 56.03 -68.78 -1.41
C THR A 233 56.08 -70.32 -1.49
N ALA A 234 55.33 -70.90 -2.43
CA ALA A 234 55.36 -72.38 -2.59
C ALA A 234 56.73 -72.87 -3.03
N LEU A 235 57.33 -72.23 -4.06
CA LEU A 235 58.67 -72.58 -4.55
C LEU A 235 59.73 -72.38 -3.40
N SER A 236 59.71 -71.35 -2.63
CA SER A 236 60.64 -71.12 -1.50
C SER A 236 60.55 -72.22 -0.46
N CYS A 237 59.39 -72.85 -0.29
CA CYS A 237 59.25 -74.01 0.60
C CYS A 237 59.72 -75.32 0.01
N ILE A 238 59.53 -75.51 -1.29
CA ILE A 238 59.86 -76.82 -1.98
C ILE A 238 61.30 -76.83 -2.48
N ASP A 239 61.69 -75.81 -3.25
CA ASP A 239 63.01 -75.60 -3.77
C ASP A 239 63.41 -74.13 -3.83
N PRO A 240 64.02 -73.57 -2.76
CA PRO A 240 64.42 -72.16 -2.64
C PRO A 240 65.39 -71.71 -3.74
N SER A 241 66.17 -72.62 -4.37
CA SER A 241 67.10 -72.25 -5.40
C SER A 241 66.46 -71.79 -6.71
N CYS A 242 65.19 -72.13 -6.93
CA CYS A 242 64.38 -71.61 -8.00
C CYS A 242 63.90 -70.19 -7.84
N VAL A 243 63.96 -69.62 -6.61
CA VAL A 243 63.52 -68.25 -6.28
C VAL A 243 64.71 -67.35 -6.04
N ASP A 244 65.73 -67.79 -5.32
CA ASP A 244 66.94 -67.01 -5.03
C ASP A 244 68.17 -67.89 -5.20
N ALA A 245 68.95 -67.68 -6.26
CA ALA A 245 70.15 -68.47 -6.66
C ALA A 245 71.30 -68.32 -5.61
N ASN A 246 71.21 -67.42 -4.62
CA ASN A 246 72.24 -67.20 -3.62
C ASN A 246 71.92 -67.87 -2.29
N ASP A 247 70.81 -68.56 -2.12
CA ASP A 247 70.47 -69.26 -0.86
C ASP A 247 71.01 -70.72 -0.83
N GLU A 248 72.32 -70.80 -0.83
CA GLU A 248 73.04 -72.12 -0.74
C GLU A 248 72.91 -72.80 0.61
N GLY A 249 72.16 -72.26 1.56
CA GLY A 249 72.08 -72.75 2.95
C GLY A 249 70.74 -73.32 3.36
N SER A 250 69.68 -73.15 2.61
CA SER A 250 68.35 -73.66 2.96
C SER A 250 68.15 -75.09 2.49
N CYS A 251 67.72 -75.97 3.40
CA CYS A 251 67.47 -77.38 3.06
C CYS A 251 66.14 -77.52 2.39
N SER A 252 66.14 -77.65 1.04
CA SER A 252 64.96 -77.84 0.21
C SER A 252 64.20 -79.12 0.53
N ALA A 253 62.91 -79.18 0.28
CA ALA A 253 62.14 -80.42 0.37
C ALA A 253 62.67 -81.49 -0.63
N VAL A 254 63.08 -81.03 -1.79
CA VAL A 254 63.74 -81.92 -2.82
C VAL A 254 65.05 -82.50 -2.27
N ASP A 255 65.95 -81.67 -1.62
CA ASP A 255 67.18 -82.14 -1.05
C ASP A 255 66.92 -83.07 0.12
N GLN A 256 65.93 -82.84 0.96
CA GLN A 256 65.59 -83.75 2.04
C GLN A 256 65.10 -85.08 1.59
N VAL A 257 64.29 -85.12 0.53
CA VAL A 257 63.87 -86.41 -0.12
C VAL A 257 65.05 -87.12 -0.72
N ALA A 258 65.92 -86.40 -1.47
CA ALA A 258 67.15 -87.00 -2.06
C ALA A 258 68.11 -87.56 -0.96
N ARG A 259 68.28 -86.83 0.17
CA ARG A 259 69.08 -87.36 1.33
C ARG A 259 68.40 -88.57 1.94
N ALA A 260 67.09 -88.60 2.07
CA ALA A 260 66.37 -89.75 2.58
C ALA A 260 66.52 -90.94 1.67
N GLN A 261 66.42 -90.74 0.38
CA GLN A 261 66.64 -91.76 -0.67
C GLN A 261 68.06 -92.35 -0.57
N SER A 262 69.07 -91.47 -0.59
CA SER A 262 70.48 -91.89 -0.47
C SER A 262 70.76 -92.65 0.84
N ALA A 263 70.12 -92.29 1.96
CA ALA A 263 70.27 -92.99 3.23
C ALA A 263 69.65 -94.41 3.20
N ILE A 264 68.51 -94.61 2.50
CA ILE A 264 67.85 -95.90 2.39
C ILE A 264 68.53 -96.78 1.28
N GLU A 265 69.07 -96.18 0.24
CA GLU A 265 69.85 -96.88 -0.80
C GLU A 265 71.06 -97.62 -0.17
N GLN A 266 71.72 -97.04 0.83
CA GLN A 266 72.84 -97.68 1.52
C GLN A 266 72.49 -99.00 2.25
N ILE A 267 71.18 -99.27 2.43
CA ILE A 267 70.65 -100.45 3.11
C ILE A 267 69.70 -101.25 2.17
N SER A 268 69.73 -100.98 0.90
CA SER A 268 68.89 -101.60 -0.15
C SER A 268 68.99 -103.13 -0.23
N GLU A 269 70.04 -103.73 0.28
CA GLU A 269 70.24 -105.20 0.40
C GLU A 269 69.25 -105.88 1.34
N ILE A 270 68.59 -105.12 2.22
CA ILE A 270 67.59 -105.63 3.16
C ILE A 270 66.26 -105.89 2.43
N PRO A 271 65.67 -107.08 2.56
CA PRO A 271 64.37 -107.31 1.91
C PRO A 271 63.31 -106.32 2.27
N GLY A 272 62.65 -105.66 1.23
CA GLY A 272 61.61 -104.62 1.45
C GLY A 272 62.13 -103.17 1.40
N MET A 273 63.43 -102.89 1.40
CA MET A 273 63.96 -101.51 1.31
C MET A 273 63.93 -100.95 -0.13
N ASN A 274 64.06 -101.78 -1.13
CA ASN A 274 63.93 -101.32 -2.53
C ASN A 274 62.55 -100.66 -2.81
N GLU A 275 61.51 -101.18 -2.18
CA GLU A 275 60.15 -100.61 -2.34
C GLU A 275 60.06 -99.21 -1.72
N VAL A 276 60.77 -98.95 -0.66
CA VAL A 276 60.89 -97.65 -0.01
C VAL A 276 61.68 -96.65 -0.91
N VAL A 277 62.81 -97.17 -1.55
CA VAL A 277 63.57 -96.34 -2.49
C VAL A 277 62.75 -95.97 -3.71
N ASP A 278 61.97 -96.93 -4.25
CA ASP A 278 61.09 -96.65 -5.39
C ASP A 278 60.01 -95.63 -4.98
N GLN A 279 59.44 -95.68 -3.76
CA GLN A 279 58.48 -94.71 -3.31
C GLN A 279 59.11 -93.34 -3.13
N LEU A 280 60.34 -93.24 -2.57
CA LEU A 280 61.06 -91.95 -2.42
C LEU A 280 61.47 -91.40 -3.79
N SER A 281 61.82 -92.21 -4.78
CA SER A 281 62.05 -91.76 -6.14
C SER A 281 60.80 -91.18 -6.74
N ALA A 282 59.68 -91.87 -6.59
CA ALA A 282 58.41 -91.38 -7.11
C ALA A 282 58.01 -90.05 -6.50
N VAL A 283 58.26 -89.82 -5.19
CA VAL A 283 58.03 -88.56 -4.52
C VAL A 283 58.97 -87.44 -5.06
N SER A 284 60.24 -87.77 -5.31
CA SER A 284 61.23 -86.85 -5.90
C SER A 284 60.79 -86.38 -7.30
N ASP A 285 60.35 -87.35 -8.13
CA ASP A 285 59.83 -87.03 -9.49
C ASP A 285 58.60 -86.16 -9.41
N GLN A 286 57.65 -86.42 -8.50
CA GLN A 286 56.47 -85.63 -8.28
C GLN A 286 56.78 -84.19 -7.77
N LEU A 287 57.78 -84.08 -6.87
CA LEU A 287 58.24 -82.77 -6.41
C LEU A 287 58.88 -81.98 -7.57
N SER A 288 59.67 -82.62 -8.41
CA SER A 288 60.25 -81.96 -9.58
C SER A 288 59.20 -81.47 -10.56
N ASP A 289 58.16 -82.29 -10.80
CA ASP A 289 57.03 -81.89 -11.65
C ASP A 289 56.25 -80.67 -11.07
N ILE A 290 56.06 -80.67 -9.76
CA ILE A 290 55.41 -79.55 -9.08
C ILE A 290 56.26 -78.27 -9.15
N VAL A 291 57.58 -78.38 -8.92
CA VAL A 291 58.52 -77.25 -9.07
C VAL A 291 58.50 -76.71 -10.48
N SER A 292 58.56 -77.60 -11.49
CA SER A 292 58.46 -77.19 -12.90
C SER A 292 57.14 -76.48 -13.19
N THR A 293 56.01 -77.00 -12.71
CA THR A 293 54.69 -76.39 -12.90
C THR A 293 54.60 -75.01 -12.25
N LEU A 294 55.08 -74.86 -11.03
CA LEU A 294 55.06 -73.57 -10.32
C LEU A 294 56.04 -72.56 -10.94
N ALA A 295 57.23 -73.02 -11.40
CA ALA A 295 58.21 -72.14 -12.06
C ALA A 295 57.67 -71.60 -13.39
N ASN A 296 57.11 -72.51 -14.24
CA ASN A 296 56.43 -72.07 -15.44
C ASN A 296 55.26 -71.12 -15.21
N GLY A 297 54.50 -71.35 -14.13
CA GLY A 297 53.42 -70.46 -13.75
C GLY A 297 53.92 -69.06 -13.28
N LEU A 298 55.09 -69.02 -12.69
CA LEU A 298 55.73 -67.76 -12.26
C LEU A 298 56.19 -66.94 -13.48
N GLU A 299 56.83 -67.54 -14.44
CA GLU A 299 57.24 -66.89 -15.70
C GLU A 299 56.06 -66.31 -16.48
N THR A 300 54.93 -67.01 -16.50
CA THR A 300 53.73 -66.56 -17.23
C THR A 300 52.96 -65.47 -16.49
N SER A 301 53.32 -65.16 -15.21
CA SER A 301 52.63 -64.19 -14.38
C SER A 301 53.37 -62.84 -14.29
N GLU A 302 54.23 -62.49 -15.25
CA GLU A 302 54.91 -61.18 -15.27
C GLU A 302 53.96 -60.05 -15.60
N GLY A 303 53.47 -59.35 -14.55
CA GLY A 303 52.80 -58.03 -14.60
C GLY A 303 53.65 -57.00 -13.90
N SER A 304 53.80 -55.82 -14.49
CA SER A 304 54.64 -54.76 -13.94
C SER A 304 53.90 -54.00 -12.82
N ASP A 305 54.47 -53.83 -11.64
CA ASP A 305 53.96 -53.00 -10.55
C ASP A 305 53.81 -51.53 -10.96
N ALA A 306 54.58 -51.05 -11.94
CA ALA A 306 54.49 -49.71 -12.52
C ALA A 306 53.19 -49.49 -13.27
N ASP A 307 52.58 -50.56 -13.84
CA ASP A 307 51.28 -50.45 -14.52
C ASP A 307 50.13 -50.28 -13.50
N LEU A 308 50.24 -50.88 -12.32
CA LEU A 308 49.23 -50.78 -11.26
C LEU A 308 49.09 -49.35 -10.69
N ASP A 309 50.22 -48.69 -10.47
CA ASP A 309 50.24 -47.30 -9.96
C ASP A 309 49.63 -46.31 -10.97
N SER A 310 49.94 -46.49 -12.25
CA SER A 310 49.38 -45.68 -13.33
C SER A 310 47.85 -45.88 -13.47
N ILE A 311 47.39 -47.12 -13.39
CA ILE A 311 45.95 -47.45 -13.42
C ILE A 311 45.23 -46.90 -12.20
N ASN A 312 45.78 -47.05 -11.01
CA ASN A 312 45.21 -46.48 -9.76
C ASN A 312 45.13 -44.96 -9.83
N SER A 313 46.17 -44.29 -10.31
CA SER A 313 46.18 -42.84 -10.49
C SER A 313 45.07 -42.40 -11.47
N ARG A 314 44.92 -43.09 -12.61
CA ARG A 314 43.87 -42.80 -13.57
C ARG A 314 42.46 -43.04 -13.03
N ILE A 315 42.27 -44.18 -12.32
CA ILE A 315 40.98 -44.43 -11.62
C ILE A 315 40.65 -43.31 -10.64
N HIS A 316 41.66 -42.80 -9.92
CA HIS A 316 41.46 -41.72 -8.97
C HIS A 316 41.05 -40.40 -9.67
N GLU A 317 41.66 -40.08 -10.80
CA GLU A 317 41.26 -38.92 -11.62
C GLU A 317 39.80 -39.04 -12.08
N LEU A 318 39.43 -40.21 -12.64
CA LEU A 318 38.07 -40.48 -13.09
C LEU A 318 37.05 -40.45 -11.94
N ALA A 319 37.43 -41.00 -10.77
CA ALA A 319 36.59 -40.91 -9.57
C ALA A 319 36.38 -39.47 -9.08
N GLY A 320 37.27 -38.54 -9.38
CA GLY A 320 37.08 -37.10 -9.17
C GLY A 320 35.94 -36.52 -10.01
N LEU A 321 35.78 -37.00 -11.24
CA LEU A 321 34.71 -36.60 -12.15
C LEU A 321 33.36 -37.19 -11.73
N THR A 322 33.34 -38.52 -11.44
CA THR A 322 32.07 -39.21 -11.12
C THR A 322 31.43 -38.70 -9.82
N ARG A 323 32.20 -38.22 -8.86
CA ARG A 323 31.67 -37.57 -7.64
C ARG A 323 30.87 -36.29 -7.88
N ARG A 324 31.12 -35.59 -9.00
CA ARG A 324 30.54 -34.28 -9.29
C ARG A 324 29.44 -34.32 -10.33
N TRP A 325 29.61 -35.16 -11.36
CA TRP A 325 28.79 -35.07 -12.57
C TRP A 325 28.02 -36.33 -12.93
N GLY A 326 28.23 -37.48 -12.23
CA GLY A 326 27.45 -38.70 -12.44
C GLY A 326 28.13 -39.92 -11.79
N PRO A 327 27.39 -40.98 -11.45
CA PRO A 327 27.94 -42.18 -10.78
C PRO A 327 28.91 -42.98 -11.67
N GLU A 328 28.77 -42.91 -12.99
CA GLU A 328 29.58 -43.61 -13.97
C GLU A 328 30.20 -42.62 -14.98
N ILE A 329 31.28 -43.03 -15.67
CA ILE A 329 31.95 -42.17 -16.66
C ILE A 329 31.03 -41.83 -17.85
N ASP A 330 30.17 -42.74 -18.24
CA ASP A 330 29.20 -42.50 -19.31
C ASP A 330 28.16 -41.44 -18.90
N ASP A 331 27.79 -41.35 -17.62
CA ASP A 331 26.96 -40.28 -17.10
C ASP A 331 27.67 -38.92 -17.14
N VAL A 332 28.98 -38.89 -16.82
CA VAL A 332 29.80 -37.67 -16.93
C VAL A 332 29.89 -37.21 -18.39
N LEU A 333 30.06 -38.12 -19.36
CA LEU A 333 30.06 -37.78 -20.77
C LEU A 333 28.71 -37.30 -21.28
N THR A 334 27.63 -37.88 -20.78
CA THR A 334 26.26 -37.43 -21.06
C THR A 334 26.04 -36.02 -20.47
N TRP A 335 26.49 -35.81 -19.24
CA TRP A 335 26.45 -34.47 -18.61
C TRP A 335 27.27 -33.46 -19.41
N LYS A 336 28.50 -33.83 -19.86
CA LYS A 336 29.35 -32.98 -20.71
C LYS A 336 28.62 -32.53 -21.96
N LYS A 337 27.95 -33.47 -22.66
CA LYS A 337 27.18 -33.16 -23.87
C LYS A 337 26.03 -32.19 -23.58
N ASN A 338 25.25 -32.47 -22.56
CA ASN A 338 24.12 -31.62 -22.18
C ASN A 338 24.59 -30.21 -21.73
N ALA A 339 25.70 -30.14 -21.00
CA ALA A 339 26.33 -28.90 -20.58
C ALA A 339 26.83 -28.05 -21.74
N GLN A 340 27.38 -28.70 -22.80
CA GLN A 340 27.80 -28.01 -24.01
C GLN A 340 26.59 -27.47 -24.79
N GLU A 341 25.53 -28.26 -24.94
CA GLU A 341 24.28 -27.83 -25.58
C GLU A 341 23.62 -26.67 -24.81
N GLU A 342 23.62 -26.71 -23.46
CA GLU A 342 23.14 -25.65 -22.60
C GLU A 342 23.98 -24.37 -22.77
N LEU A 343 25.32 -24.49 -22.78
CA LEU A 343 26.23 -23.37 -22.97
C LEU A 343 26.03 -22.69 -24.31
N ASP A 344 25.84 -23.46 -25.38
CA ASP A 344 25.59 -22.97 -26.74
C ASP A 344 24.21 -22.29 -26.87
N SER A 345 23.27 -22.62 -25.99
CA SER A 345 21.91 -22.02 -25.94
C SER A 345 21.80 -20.75 -25.09
N ILE A 346 22.79 -20.45 -24.25
CA ILE A 346 22.81 -19.23 -23.41
C ILE A 346 23.09 -18.02 -24.30
N ASP A 347 22.01 -17.42 -24.84
CA ASP A 347 22.04 -16.13 -25.54
C ASP A 347 21.87 -14.99 -24.53
N SER A 348 22.94 -14.54 -23.90
CA SER A 348 22.99 -13.29 -23.12
C SER A 348 23.13 -12.14 -24.10
N SER A 349 22.00 -11.63 -24.66
CA SER A 349 22.12 -10.49 -25.59
C SER A 349 22.32 -9.18 -24.81
N PRO A 350 23.57 -8.70 -24.67
CA PRO A 350 23.91 -7.41 -24.06
C PRO A 350 23.21 -6.25 -24.78
N GLU A 351 22.87 -6.45 -26.05
CA GLU A 351 22.20 -5.50 -26.93
C GLU A 351 20.79 -5.16 -26.46
N ARG A 352 20.03 -6.13 -25.98
CA ARG A 352 18.68 -5.88 -25.44
C ARG A 352 18.72 -5.08 -24.15
N ILE A 353 19.68 -5.36 -23.27
CA ILE A 353 19.88 -4.59 -22.03
C ILE A 353 20.30 -3.17 -22.35
N ALA A 354 21.23 -2.97 -23.28
CA ALA A 354 21.66 -1.65 -23.73
C ALA A 354 20.47 -0.86 -24.33
N GLN A 355 19.62 -1.51 -25.09
CA GLN A 355 18.43 -0.92 -25.70
C GLN A 355 17.42 -0.44 -24.64
N VAL A 356 17.05 -1.32 -23.68
CA VAL A 356 16.13 -0.98 -22.59
C VAL A 356 16.74 0.06 -21.65
N SER A 357 18.06 0.02 -21.42
CA SER A 357 18.77 1.05 -20.64
C SER A 357 18.70 2.43 -21.30
N ALA A 358 18.93 2.52 -22.60
CA ALA A 358 18.81 3.76 -23.36
C ALA A 358 17.37 4.30 -23.39
N GLU A 359 16.37 3.41 -23.49
CA GLU A 359 14.96 3.77 -23.40
C GLU A 359 14.60 4.30 -22.01
N CYS A 360 15.07 3.63 -20.94
CA CYS A 360 14.91 4.06 -19.56
C CYS A 360 15.50 5.46 -19.32
N GLU A 361 16.72 5.73 -19.83
CA GLU A 361 17.35 7.05 -19.74
C GLU A 361 16.55 8.13 -20.47
N LYS A 362 16.04 7.82 -21.66
CA LYS A 362 15.19 8.74 -22.44
C LYS A 362 13.89 9.07 -21.70
N LEU A 363 13.21 8.06 -21.16
CA LEU A 363 11.98 8.25 -20.38
C LEU A 363 12.24 9.02 -19.09
N ALA A 364 13.36 8.79 -18.40
CA ALA A 364 13.77 9.54 -17.23
C ALA A 364 13.99 11.03 -17.55
N GLN A 365 14.64 11.34 -18.68
CA GLN A 365 14.83 12.72 -19.14
C GLN A 365 13.50 13.39 -19.50
N GLN A 366 12.58 12.68 -20.15
CA GLN A 366 11.25 13.19 -20.48
C GLN A 366 10.43 13.44 -19.21
N ALA A 367 10.42 12.50 -18.26
CA ALA A 367 9.75 12.67 -16.97
C ALA A 367 10.31 13.85 -16.19
N SER A 368 11.64 14.02 -16.16
CA SER A 368 12.31 15.18 -15.53
C SER A 368 11.89 16.51 -16.16
N LYS A 369 11.80 16.57 -17.48
CA LYS A 369 11.38 17.77 -18.20
C LYS A 369 9.93 18.15 -17.88
N LEU A 370 9.03 17.16 -17.86
CA LEU A 370 7.62 17.38 -17.51
C LEU A 370 7.45 17.75 -16.04
N ALA A 371 8.23 17.13 -15.13
CA ALA A 371 8.23 17.50 -13.72
C ALA A 371 8.72 18.93 -13.50
N HIS A 372 9.71 19.41 -14.27
CA HIS A 372 10.17 20.80 -14.23
C HIS A 372 9.07 21.77 -14.67
N GLY A 373 8.36 21.47 -15.75
CA GLY A 373 7.20 22.27 -16.18
C GLY A 373 6.08 22.33 -15.11
N LEU A 374 5.80 21.21 -14.44
CA LEU A 374 4.87 21.17 -13.31
C LEU A 374 5.35 22.06 -12.16
N HIS A 375 6.65 22.02 -11.83
CA HIS A 375 7.25 22.83 -10.78
C HIS A 375 7.11 24.34 -11.06
N GLU A 376 7.41 24.76 -12.28
CA GLU A 376 7.29 26.19 -12.68
C GLU A 376 5.83 26.66 -12.58
N THR A 377 4.88 25.86 -13.10
CA THR A 377 3.45 26.18 -13.05
C THR A 377 2.94 26.25 -11.61
N ARG A 378 3.29 25.27 -10.77
CA ARG A 378 2.96 25.23 -9.34
C ARG A 378 3.55 26.39 -8.56
N SER A 379 4.82 26.72 -8.79
CA SER A 379 5.51 27.83 -8.11
C SER A 379 4.87 29.17 -8.45
N GLY A 380 4.53 29.37 -9.73
CA GLY A 380 3.81 30.57 -10.17
C GLY A 380 2.41 30.66 -9.57
N ALA A 381 1.68 29.55 -9.53
CA ALA A 381 0.36 29.46 -8.93
C ALA A 381 0.39 29.66 -7.41
N ALA A 382 1.36 29.05 -6.72
CA ALA A 382 1.54 29.19 -5.28
C ALA A 382 1.71 30.66 -4.86
N LYS A 383 2.53 31.41 -5.61
CA LYS A 383 2.71 32.86 -5.35
C LYS A 383 1.40 33.63 -5.54
N ARG A 384 0.72 33.43 -6.68
CA ARG A 384 -0.56 34.13 -6.95
C ARG A 384 -1.62 33.81 -5.91
N LEU A 385 -1.75 32.53 -5.55
CA LEU A 385 -2.71 32.10 -4.53
C LEU A 385 -2.37 32.68 -3.16
N SER A 386 -1.09 32.67 -2.75
CA SER A 386 -0.66 33.27 -1.49
C SER A 386 -0.99 34.78 -1.44
N ASP A 387 -0.70 35.52 -2.52
CA ASP A 387 -0.99 36.96 -2.59
C ASP A 387 -2.49 37.25 -2.49
N GLN A 388 -3.35 36.50 -3.19
CA GLN A 388 -4.81 36.64 -3.16
C GLN A 388 -5.39 36.28 -1.79
N VAL A 389 -4.96 35.15 -1.21
CA VAL A 389 -5.43 34.73 0.12
C VAL A 389 -5.04 35.75 1.19
N ASN A 390 -3.83 36.30 1.12
CA ASN A 390 -3.39 37.32 2.09
C ASN A 390 -4.23 38.60 2.02
N GLN A 391 -4.69 39.00 0.84
CA GLN A 391 -5.65 40.10 0.70
C GLN A 391 -7.02 39.78 1.31
N GLU A 392 -7.52 38.54 1.13
CA GLU A 392 -8.78 38.11 1.72
C GLU A 392 -8.70 38.00 3.25
N LEU A 393 -7.55 37.54 3.81
CA LEU A 393 -7.34 37.43 5.26
C LEU A 393 -7.45 38.79 5.98
N GLU A 394 -7.00 39.88 5.37
CA GLU A 394 -7.16 41.23 5.94
C GLU A 394 -8.64 41.60 6.18
N SER A 395 -9.51 41.23 5.23
CA SER A 395 -10.95 41.47 5.29
C SER A 395 -11.68 40.56 6.28
N LEU A 396 -11.12 39.39 6.60
CA LEU A 396 -11.71 38.39 7.49
C LEU A 396 -11.28 38.53 8.97
N ALA A 397 -10.91 39.73 9.37
CA ALA A 397 -10.44 40.04 10.74
C ALA A 397 -9.17 39.24 11.15
N MET A 398 -8.29 39.01 10.18
CA MET A 398 -7.01 38.35 10.40
C MET A 398 -5.87 39.27 9.95
N SER A 399 -5.94 40.56 10.34
CA SER A 399 -4.95 41.55 9.98
C SER A 399 -3.55 41.14 10.44
N GLY A 400 -2.63 41.06 9.49
CA GLY A 400 -1.24 40.62 9.73
C GLY A 400 -1.04 39.10 9.76
N ALA A 401 -2.09 38.32 9.57
CA ALA A 401 -1.94 36.89 9.25
C ALA A 401 -1.38 36.74 7.83
N HIS A 402 -0.55 35.74 7.62
CA HIS A 402 0.12 35.49 6.34
C HIS A 402 0.15 34.02 6.00
N LEU A 403 -0.27 33.71 4.78
CA LEU A 403 -0.11 32.38 4.15
C LEU A 403 1.04 32.44 3.16
N ASN A 404 1.98 31.51 3.27
CA ASN A 404 3.06 31.28 2.33
C ASN A 404 2.98 29.84 1.83
N ILE A 405 2.79 29.66 0.53
CA ILE A 405 2.75 28.34 -0.10
C ILE A 405 4.12 28.04 -0.67
N GLN A 406 4.84 27.17 0.03
CA GLN A 406 6.17 26.76 -0.36
C GLN A 406 6.09 25.55 -1.30
N VAL A 407 6.68 25.68 -2.49
CA VAL A 407 6.92 24.61 -3.45
C VAL A 407 8.43 24.35 -3.47
N SER A 408 8.85 23.22 -2.93
CA SER A 408 10.26 22.85 -2.84
C SER A 408 10.52 21.53 -3.57
N GLU A 409 11.68 21.41 -4.17
CA GLU A 409 12.13 20.13 -4.70
C GLU A 409 12.35 19.16 -3.52
N THR A 410 11.91 17.93 -3.67
CA THR A 410 12.14 16.87 -2.65
C THR A 410 13.65 16.79 -2.35
N ALA A 411 14.02 16.75 -1.05
CA ALA A 411 15.39 16.85 -0.55
C ALA A 411 16.38 15.84 -1.15
N GLU A 412 15.92 14.73 -1.69
CA GLU A 412 16.70 13.80 -2.51
C GLU A 412 16.58 14.22 -3.98
N ARG A 413 17.47 15.09 -4.44
CA ARG A 413 17.58 15.48 -5.85
C ARG A 413 17.49 14.25 -6.74
N GLY A 414 16.41 14.16 -7.56
CA GLY A 414 16.24 13.13 -8.57
C GLY A 414 15.30 12.00 -8.23
N LYS A 415 14.63 11.98 -7.07
CA LYS A 415 13.51 11.04 -6.84
C LYS A 415 12.20 11.61 -7.35
N LEU A 416 11.96 11.36 -8.63
CA LEU A 416 10.65 11.52 -9.23
C LEU A 416 9.64 10.55 -8.55
N ASN A 417 8.40 10.98 -8.44
CA ASN A 417 7.29 10.15 -7.98
C ASN A 417 6.09 10.32 -8.93
N SER A 418 4.96 9.68 -8.66
CA SER A 418 3.76 9.75 -9.53
C SER A 418 3.13 11.14 -9.65
N THR A 419 3.60 12.14 -8.89
CA THR A 419 3.09 13.52 -8.89
C THR A 419 4.15 14.58 -9.21
N GLY A 420 5.33 14.16 -9.68
CA GLY A 420 6.48 15.01 -9.92
C GLY A 420 7.55 14.87 -8.84
N TRP A 421 8.33 15.92 -8.61
CA TRP A 421 9.34 15.98 -7.54
C TRP A 421 9.03 17.00 -6.45
N ASP A 422 7.89 17.72 -6.55
CA ASP A 422 7.57 18.80 -5.63
C ASP A 422 7.08 18.28 -4.28
N ASP A 423 7.56 18.92 -3.23
CA ASP A 423 6.96 18.90 -1.90
C ASP A 423 6.28 20.25 -1.66
N ILE A 424 4.96 20.21 -1.44
CA ILE A 424 4.11 21.39 -1.29
C ILE A 424 3.69 21.50 0.17
N THR A 425 4.02 22.62 0.78
CA THR A 425 3.71 22.90 2.17
C THR A 425 3.08 24.28 2.32
N PHE A 426 1.90 24.34 2.92
CA PHE A 426 1.23 25.58 3.28
C PHE A 426 1.71 26.01 4.67
N LEU A 427 2.43 27.12 4.71
CA LEU A 427 2.97 27.74 5.92
C LEU A 427 2.07 28.91 6.31
N PHE A 428 1.69 28.97 7.57
CA PHE A 428 0.83 30.02 8.09
C PHE A 428 1.45 30.72 9.30
N SER A 429 1.31 32.02 9.34
CA SER A 429 1.62 32.89 10.47
C SER A 429 0.37 33.67 10.86
N ALA A 430 -0.05 33.58 12.12
CA ALA A 430 -1.27 34.25 12.61
C ALA A 430 -1.10 35.76 12.80
N PHE A 431 0.12 36.25 12.96
CA PHE A 431 0.45 37.69 13.15
C PHE A 431 1.90 37.96 12.69
N PRO A 432 2.26 39.23 12.38
CA PRO A 432 3.52 39.57 11.68
C PRO A 432 4.81 39.12 12.38
N SER A 433 4.78 38.94 13.71
CA SER A 433 5.95 38.49 14.49
C SER A 433 5.96 36.98 14.78
N ALA A 434 4.92 36.24 14.36
CA ALA A 434 4.86 34.80 14.57
C ALA A 434 5.71 34.08 13.51
N PRO A 435 6.38 33.00 13.89
CA PRO A 435 7.10 32.18 12.92
C PRO A 435 6.10 31.48 11.99
N GLU A 436 6.42 31.41 10.71
CA GLU A 436 5.70 30.57 9.75
C GLU A 436 5.78 29.11 10.15
N ARG A 437 4.64 28.44 10.26
CA ARG A 437 4.55 27.03 10.61
C ARG A 437 3.59 26.29 9.68
N PRO A 438 3.81 24.99 9.46
CA PRO A 438 2.82 24.18 8.75
C PRO A 438 1.44 24.31 9.38
N LEU A 439 0.39 24.40 8.58
CA LEU A 439 -1.01 24.60 9.01
C LEU A 439 -1.43 23.68 10.15
N ALA A 440 -0.93 22.43 10.14
CA ALA A 440 -1.16 21.44 11.18
C ALA A 440 -0.84 21.89 12.61
N LYS A 441 0.00 22.91 12.78
CA LYS A 441 0.61 23.28 14.06
C LYS A 441 0.42 24.76 14.41
N SER A 442 -0.29 25.53 13.57
CA SER A 442 -0.20 27.00 13.63
C SER A 442 -1.50 27.75 13.84
N ALA A 443 -2.67 27.17 13.55
CA ALA A 443 -3.94 27.90 13.57
C ALA A 443 -4.93 27.33 14.61
N SER A 444 -5.72 28.21 15.23
CA SER A 444 -6.92 27.85 16.00
C SER A 444 -8.06 27.42 15.06
N GLY A 445 -9.09 26.72 15.56
CA GLY A 445 -10.23 26.26 14.74
C GLY A 445 -10.86 27.38 13.91
N GLY A 446 -11.17 28.51 14.54
CA GLY A 446 -11.77 29.64 13.83
C GLY A 446 -10.82 30.32 12.82
N GLU A 447 -9.51 30.43 13.11
CA GLU A 447 -8.52 30.96 12.16
C GLU A 447 -8.43 30.07 10.95
N LEU A 448 -8.41 28.74 11.14
CA LEU A 448 -8.33 27.78 10.06
C LEU A 448 -9.59 27.81 9.19
N SER A 449 -10.80 27.95 9.79
CA SER A 449 -12.05 28.07 9.02
C SER A 449 -12.08 29.34 8.16
N ARG A 450 -11.56 30.47 8.67
CA ARG A 450 -11.43 31.72 7.90
C ARG A 450 -10.38 31.62 6.79
N LEU A 451 -9.24 30.98 7.08
CA LEU A 451 -8.23 30.70 6.04
C LEU A 451 -8.82 29.83 4.93
N MET A 452 -9.61 28.81 5.27
CA MET A 452 -10.31 27.99 4.29
C MET A 452 -11.27 28.81 3.43
N LEU A 453 -12.04 29.70 4.06
CA LEU A 453 -12.90 30.61 3.33
C LEU A 453 -12.10 31.53 2.38
N ALA A 454 -10.95 32.06 2.82
CA ALA A 454 -10.09 32.88 1.97
C ALA A 454 -9.54 32.08 0.77
N LEU A 455 -9.14 30.83 0.99
CA LEU A 455 -8.69 29.92 -0.08
C LEU A 455 -9.80 29.66 -1.11
N GLU A 456 -11.01 29.33 -0.65
CA GLU A 456 -12.16 29.06 -1.53
C GLU A 456 -12.63 30.31 -2.30
N LEU A 457 -12.61 31.49 -1.66
CA LEU A 457 -12.88 32.75 -2.34
C LEU A 457 -11.84 33.04 -3.42
N SER A 458 -10.56 32.83 -3.13
CA SER A 458 -9.48 33.04 -4.09
C SER A 458 -9.60 32.08 -5.27
N PHE A 459 -9.96 30.82 -5.00
CA PHE A 459 -10.21 29.81 -6.04
C PHE A 459 -11.41 30.17 -6.92
N ALA A 460 -12.55 30.55 -6.33
CA ALA A 460 -13.75 30.97 -7.06
C ALA A 460 -13.51 32.21 -7.92
N THR A 461 -12.66 33.12 -7.44
CA THR A 461 -12.29 34.35 -8.18
C THR A 461 -11.40 34.03 -9.39
N SER A 462 -10.43 33.10 -9.25
CA SER A 462 -9.53 32.73 -10.34
C SER A 462 -10.31 32.07 -11.51
N GLN A 463 -11.27 31.20 -11.20
CA GLN A 463 -12.09 30.56 -12.24
C GLN A 463 -12.91 31.57 -13.06
N ARG A 464 -13.34 32.69 -12.46
CA ARG A 464 -14.07 33.76 -13.17
C ARG A 464 -13.16 34.58 -14.10
N THR A 465 -11.92 34.81 -13.71
CA THR A 465 -10.94 35.56 -14.50
C THR A 465 -10.56 34.79 -15.76
N ASP A 466 -10.41 33.46 -15.68
CA ASP A 466 -10.06 32.61 -16.81
C ASP A 466 -11.20 32.50 -17.83
N LEU A 467 -12.46 32.46 -17.37
CA LEU A 467 -13.64 32.52 -18.26
C LEU A 467 -13.74 33.84 -19.01
N GLY A 468 -13.24 34.95 -18.43
CA GLY A 468 -13.19 36.27 -19.05
C GLY A 468 -12.06 36.45 -20.07
N GLN A 469 -10.99 35.67 -20.02
CA GLN A 469 -9.89 35.74 -20.99
C GLN A 469 -10.19 35.02 -22.32
N TYR A 470 -11.18 34.12 -22.33
CA TYR A 470 -11.65 33.48 -23.56
C TYR A 470 -12.82 34.22 -24.23
N ALA A 471 -13.42 35.24 -23.58
CA ALA A 471 -14.35 36.14 -24.21
C ALA A 471 -13.52 37.16 -25.05
N GLY A 472 -13.61 37.10 -26.37
CA GLY A 472 -12.99 38.10 -27.24
C GLY A 472 -13.50 39.51 -26.89
N GLU A 473 -12.77 40.55 -27.29
CA GLU A 473 -13.04 41.96 -26.98
C GLU A 473 -14.47 42.45 -27.40
N ASP A 474 -15.25 41.60 -28.06
CA ASP A 474 -16.62 41.89 -28.52
C ASP A 474 -17.73 41.10 -27.79
N ASP A 475 -17.39 40.20 -26.84
CA ASP A 475 -18.38 39.51 -26.02
C ASP A 475 -18.60 40.31 -24.72
N GLU A 476 -19.66 41.09 -24.65
CA GLU A 476 -20.25 41.54 -23.41
C GLU A 476 -20.29 40.36 -22.46
N LEU A 477 -19.63 40.50 -21.27
CA LEU A 477 -19.62 39.56 -20.14
C LEU A 477 -21.00 38.88 -20.07
N LEU A 478 -21.09 37.66 -20.58
CA LEU A 478 -22.34 36.89 -20.47
C LEU A 478 -22.69 36.85 -18.99
N PRO A 479 -23.84 37.40 -18.57
CA PRO A 479 -24.27 37.29 -17.19
C PRO A 479 -24.28 35.81 -16.87
N ALA A 480 -23.71 35.45 -15.70
CA ALA A 480 -23.74 34.07 -15.20
C ALA A 480 -25.17 33.55 -15.46
N ASP A 481 -25.29 32.46 -16.19
CA ASP A 481 -26.60 31.88 -16.52
C ASP A 481 -27.38 31.75 -15.21
N PRO A 482 -28.46 32.51 -15.00
CA PRO A 482 -29.22 32.47 -13.75
C PRO A 482 -29.82 31.08 -13.49
N ASN A 483 -29.82 30.19 -14.49
CA ASN A 483 -30.28 28.81 -14.38
C ASN A 483 -29.15 27.80 -14.09
N ARG A 484 -27.88 28.21 -14.10
CA ARG A 484 -26.78 27.32 -13.78
C ARG A 484 -26.77 27.08 -12.26
N GLN A 485 -27.11 25.86 -11.87
CA GLN A 485 -27.10 25.47 -10.46
C GLN A 485 -25.65 25.28 -9.96
N PRO A 486 -25.35 25.74 -8.73
CA PRO A 486 -24.04 25.50 -8.13
C PRO A 486 -23.79 24.00 -7.99
N GLN A 487 -22.64 23.52 -8.47
CA GLN A 487 -22.30 22.09 -8.45
C GLN A 487 -21.77 21.62 -7.10
N LEU A 488 -21.19 22.53 -6.30
CA LEU A 488 -20.55 22.21 -5.02
C LEU A 488 -21.25 22.91 -3.86
N THR A 489 -21.40 22.19 -2.76
CA THR A 489 -21.95 22.70 -1.51
C THR A 489 -20.84 22.88 -0.48
N PHE A 490 -20.64 24.12 0.02
CA PHE A 490 -19.75 24.42 1.13
C PHE A 490 -20.53 24.53 2.43
N VAL A 491 -20.01 23.89 3.48
CA VAL A 491 -20.55 23.99 4.85
C VAL A 491 -19.49 24.56 5.75
N PHE A 492 -19.74 25.73 6.36
CA PHE A 492 -18.84 26.38 7.29
C PHE A 492 -19.34 26.28 8.73
N ASP A 493 -18.48 25.74 9.60
CA ASP A 493 -18.68 25.70 11.05
C ASP A 493 -17.58 26.49 11.74
N GLU A 494 -17.95 27.17 12.86
CA GLU A 494 -17.02 27.95 13.67
C GLU A 494 -16.25 29.05 12.90
N VAL A 495 -16.68 29.44 11.71
CA VAL A 495 -16.03 30.49 10.91
C VAL A 495 -16.11 31.85 11.58
N ASP A 496 -17.12 32.07 12.43
CA ASP A 496 -17.40 33.26 13.20
C ASP A 496 -16.79 33.25 14.61
N ALA A 497 -16.01 32.21 14.97
CA ALA A 497 -15.35 32.13 16.27
C ALA A 497 -14.34 33.27 16.45
N GLY A 498 -14.52 34.08 17.52
CA GLY A 498 -13.65 35.21 17.81
C GLY A 498 -13.84 36.43 16.91
N VAL A 499 -14.89 36.48 16.10
CA VAL A 499 -15.23 37.61 15.21
C VAL A 499 -16.41 38.37 15.81
N GLY A 500 -16.40 39.73 15.69
CA GLY A 500 -17.49 40.58 16.13
C GLY A 500 -17.51 41.94 15.43
N GLY A 501 -18.54 42.72 15.64
CA GLY A 501 -18.66 44.07 15.09
C GLY A 501 -18.64 44.15 13.56
N SER A 502 -17.85 45.06 13.01
CA SER A 502 -17.71 45.26 11.56
C SER A 502 -17.09 44.05 10.81
N ALA A 503 -16.20 43.30 11.47
CA ALA A 503 -15.59 42.11 10.90
C ALA A 503 -16.60 40.98 10.67
N ALA A 504 -17.63 40.85 11.52
CA ALA A 504 -18.72 39.91 11.33
C ALA A 504 -19.59 40.25 10.10
N VAL A 505 -19.78 41.54 9.83
CA VAL A 505 -20.49 42.00 8.63
C VAL A 505 -19.69 41.66 7.39
N GLU A 506 -18.40 41.94 7.39
CA GLU A 506 -17.51 41.61 6.24
C GLU A 506 -17.43 40.11 6.01
N LEU A 507 -17.34 39.29 7.08
CA LEU A 507 -17.41 37.83 6.97
C LEU A 507 -18.72 37.38 6.30
N GLY A 508 -19.87 37.92 6.71
CA GLY A 508 -21.15 37.63 6.07
C GLY A 508 -21.20 38.00 4.59
N LYS A 509 -20.63 39.17 4.26
CA LYS A 509 -20.49 39.65 2.87
C LYS A 509 -19.63 38.71 2.02
N ARG A 510 -18.49 38.23 2.54
CA ARG A 510 -17.61 37.27 1.84
C ARG A 510 -18.30 35.92 1.63
N LEU A 511 -19.00 35.39 2.62
CA LEU A 511 -19.81 34.16 2.48
C LEU A 511 -20.91 34.33 1.44
N ALA A 512 -21.60 35.47 1.42
CA ALA A 512 -22.61 35.79 0.40
C ALA A 512 -22.00 35.99 -1.00
N SER A 513 -20.74 36.43 -1.09
CA SER A 513 -20.02 36.50 -2.37
C SER A 513 -19.67 35.10 -2.90
N LEU A 514 -19.19 34.20 -2.05
CA LEU A 514 -18.97 32.78 -2.42
C LEU A 514 -20.29 32.11 -2.85
N ALA A 515 -21.40 32.49 -2.19
CA ALA A 515 -22.73 31.96 -2.51
C ALA A 515 -23.27 32.35 -3.90
N LYS A 516 -22.60 33.25 -4.63
CA LYS A 516 -22.92 33.56 -6.04
C LYS A 516 -22.42 32.46 -7.02
N THR A 517 -21.45 31.64 -6.59
CA THR A 517 -20.83 30.60 -7.44
C THR A 517 -21.02 29.18 -6.89
N ALA A 518 -21.28 29.06 -5.59
CA ALA A 518 -21.44 27.78 -4.89
C ALA A 518 -22.59 27.87 -3.89
N GLN A 519 -23.18 26.75 -3.51
CA GLN A 519 -24.11 26.72 -2.40
C GLN A 519 -23.35 26.81 -1.08
N VAL A 520 -23.74 27.72 -0.18
CA VAL A 520 -23.08 27.95 1.12
C VAL A 520 -24.06 27.69 2.25
N ILE A 521 -23.69 26.81 3.17
CA ILE A 521 -24.40 26.57 4.43
C ILE A 521 -23.48 27.01 5.55
N VAL A 522 -23.90 27.96 6.39
CA VAL A 522 -23.10 28.44 7.51
C VAL A 522 -23.82 28.18 8.84
N VAL A 523 -23.11 27.58 9.80
CA VAL A 523 -23.56 27.49 11.18
C VAL A 523 -22.99 28.68 11.93
N THR A 524 -23.87 29.58 12.41
CA THR A 524 -23.44 30.84 13.01
C THR A 524 -24.26 31.21 14.26
N HIS A 525 -23.63 31.92 15.18
CA HIS A 525 -24.27 32.55 16.31
C HIS A 525 -24.36 34.07 16.15
N LEU A 526 -23.82 34.63 15.05
CA LEU A 526 -23.79 36.08 14.79
C LEU A 526 -24.94 36.49 13.87
N ALA A 527 -25.75 37.42 14.35
CA ALA A 527 -26.83 38.07 13.58
C ALA A 527 -26.30 38.75 12.32
N GLN A 528 -25.11 39.36 12.39
CA GLN A 528 -24.41 40.02 11.30
C GLN A 528 -24.12 39.05 10.12
N VAL A 529 -23.75 37.80 10.41
CA VAL A 529 -23.54 36.78 9.40
C VAL A 529 -24.87 36.22 8.88
N ALA A 530 -25.81 35.89 9.78
CA ALA A 530 -27.10 35.32 9.44
C ALA A 530 -27.96 36.27 8.57
N SER A 531 -27.79 37.61 8.71
CA SER A 531 -28.53 38.60 7.93
C SER A 531 -28.26 38.52 6.42
N TRP A 532 -27.10 38.00 6.00
CA TRP A 532 -26.70 37.85 4.61
C TRP A 532 -27.27 36.57 3.93
N ALA A 533 -27.86 35.65 4.69
CA ALA A 533 -28.38 34.41 4.16
C ALA A 533 -29.66 34.59 3.32
N ASP A 534 -29.89 33.72 2.33
CA ASP A 534 -31.15 33.64 1.58
C ASP A 534 -32.22 32.89 2.34
N ALA A 535 -31.80 31.83 3.05
CA ALA A 535 -32.68 31.09 3.98
C ALA A 535 -32.05 31.00 5.37
N GLN A 536 -32.90 30.97 6.39
CA GLN A 536 -32.45 30.82 7.78
C GLN A 536 -33.25 29.71 8.45
N PHE A 537 -32.52 28.79 9.11
CA PHE A 537 -33.07 27.74 9.97
C PHE A 537 -32.67 27.96 11.40
N VAL A 538 -33.62 27.83 12.30
CA VAL A 538 -33.42 27.96 13.75
C VAL A 538 -33.50 26.60 14.39
N VAL A 539 -32.44 26.26 15.11
CA VAL A 539 -32.34 25.04 15.91
C VAL A 539 -32.70 25.41 17.34
N SER A 540 -33.83 24.91 17.83
CA SER A 540 -34.32 25.16 19.17
C SER A 540 -34.45 23.89 19.99
N LYS A 541 -34.21 24.01 21.31
CA LYS A 541 -34.30 22.92 22.26
C LYS A 541 -35.62 23.03 23.02
N ASN A 542 -36.48 22.02 22.89
CA ASN A 542 -37.73 21.93 23.62
C ASN A 542 -37.56 20.90 24.74
N THR A 543 -37.60 21.35 26.00
CA THR A 543 -37.54 20.46 27.16
C THR A 543 -38.98 20.21 27.59
N GLN A 544 -39.59 19.12 27.10
CA GLN A 544 -40.89 18.68 27.59
C GLN A 544 -40.69 17.85 28.87
N TRP A 545 -41.18 18.36 29.97
CA TRP A 545 -41.31 17.58 31.19
C TRP A 545 -42.40 16.52 30.96
N ALA A 546 -42.13 15.29 31.34
CA ALA A 546 -43.08 14.17 31.19
C ALA A 546 -44.26 14.26 32.16
N ASP A 547 -45.06 15.34 32.07
CA ASP A 547 -46.21 15.59 32.95
C ASP A 547 -47.57 15.25 32.33
N GLN A 548 -47.64 14.65 31.13
CA GLN A 548 -48.92 14.39 30.47
C GLN A 548 -49.37 12.92 30.45
N GLN A 549 -48.78 12.00 31.21
CA GLN A 549 -49.31 10.62 31.35
C GLN A 549 -49.95 10.33 32.73
N ALA A 550 -50.18 11.32 33.57
CA ALA A 550 -50.82 11.13 34.87
C ALA A 550 -52.27 11.62 34.95
N GLN A 551 -52.97 11.92 33.83
CA GLN A 551 -54.41 12.33 33.86
C GLN A 551 -55.33 11.33 33.22
N GLY A 552 -55.18 10.07 33.53
CA GLY A 552 -56.12 9.03 33.03
C GLY A 552 -56.23 7.82 33.93
N THR A 553 -56.46 8.02 35.25
CA THR A 553 -57.11 6.99 36.12
C THR A 553 -57.11 7.54 37.58
N ARG A 554 -58.11 8.35 37.88
CA ARG A 554 -58.56 8.58 39.26
C ARG A 554 -60.03 8.33 39.27
N GLU A 555 -60.43 7.10 39.52
CA GLU A 555 -61.68 6.78 40.19
C GLU A 555 -61.50 5.50 41.01
N THR A 556 -61.87 5.69 42.29
CA THR A 556 -62.26 4.70 43.33
C THR A 556 -61.16 4.04 44.18
N ALA A 557 -61.27 4.46 45.41
CA ALA A 557 -61.40 3.71 46.67
C ALA A 557 -60.23 3.72 47.67
N SER A 558 -60.52 4.44 48.77
CA SER A 558 -60.41 4.10 50.22
C SER A 558 -59.13 3.53 50.83
N GLU A 559 -58.57 4.40 51.69
CA GLU A 559 -58.06 4.32 53.08
C GLU A 559 -57.14 3.19 53.60
N PRO A 560 -56.43 3.35 54.72
CA PRO A 560 -54.97 3.35 54.72
C PRO A 560 -54.37 2.23 55.56
N GLY A 561 -53.18 1.78 55.23
CA GLY A 561 -52.38 0.84 56.01
C GLY A 561 -50.90 1.20 55.99
N GLN A 562 -50.40 1.41 57.18
CA GLN A 562 -49.03 1.79 57.54
C GLN A 562 -47.92 0.86 57.05
N SER A 563 -46.74 1.52 56.97
CA SER A 563 -45.39 0.94 56.98
C SER A 563 -44.86 0.33 55.65
N ASP A 564 -44.01 1.12 54.97
CA ASP A 564 -42.58 0.81 54.80
C ASP A 564 -41.88 2.01 54.12
N GLN A 565 -41.23 2.82 54.94
CA GLN A 565 -40.18 3.70 54.51
C GLN A 565 -38.95 2.87 54.19
N GLN A 566 -38.37 3.14 53.04
CA GLN A 566 -37.01 2.85 52.54
C GLN A 566 -37.05 2.01 51.28
N ASN A 567 -37.13 2.71 50.16
CA ASN A 567 -36.41 2.54 48.89
C ASN A 567 -37.14 3.22 47.70
N GLN A 568 -37.26 4.55 47.82
CA GLN A 568 -37.50 5.39 46.63
C GLN A 568 -36.36 6.37 46.53
N THR A 569 -35.18 5.85 46.17
CA THR A 569 -34.10 6.65 45.61
C THR A 569 -34.27 6.65 44.10
N ASP A 570 -34.52 7.84 43.59
CA ASP A 570 -34.07 8.35 42.30
C ASP A 570 -34.29 7.49 41.04
N LYS A 571 -35.54 7.38 40.59
CA LYS A 571 -35.83 7.50 39.17
C LYS A 571 -36.11 8.98 38.88
N ALA A 572 -35.05 9.77 38.73
CA ALA A 572 -35.12 11.08 38.10
C ALA A 572 -35.78 10.86 36.73
N ALA A 573 -36.93 11.50 36.51
CA ALA A 573 -37.55 11.57 35.20
C ALA A 573 -36.52 12.19 34.26
N GLU A 574 -35.92 11.36 33.37
CA GLU A 574 -35.08 11.87 32.29
C GLU A 574 -35.97 12.81 31.46
N ALA A 575 -35.71 14.10 31.56
CA ALA A 575 -36.33 15.10 30.72
C ALA A 575 -35.94 14.81 29.28
N LEU A 576 -36.82 14.26 28.47
CA LEU A 576 -36.64 14.06 27.05
C LEU A 576 -36.46 15.42 26.38
N THR A 577 -35.22 15.78 26.14
CA THR A 577 -34.85 16.97 25.41
C THR A 577 -34.99 16.74 23.93
N GLN A 578 -35.95 17.37 23.30
CA GLN A 578 -36.18 17.27 21.85
C GLN A 578 -35.66 18.53 21.14
N THR A 579 -34.86 18.33 20.10
CA THR A 579 -34.40 19.41 19.21
C THR A 579 -35.32 19.52 18.00
N THR A 580 -35.79 20.72 17.70
CA THR A 580 -36.57 21.05 16.50
C THR A 580 -35.78 22.00 15.60
N VAL A 581 -35.93 21.82 14.29
CA VAL A 581 -35.32 22.66 13.25
C VAL A 581 -36.45 23.30 12.45
N THR A 582 -36.50 24.61 12.43
CA THR A 582 -37.59 25.35 11.79
C THR A 582 -37.03 26.39 10.85
N ARG A 583 -37.55 26.45 9.62
CA ARG A 583 -37.26 27.55 8.69
C ARG A 583 -38.02 28.80 9.16
N VAL A 584 -37.31 29.91 9.24
CA VAL A 584 -37.88 31.19 9.64
C VAL A 584 -37.84 32.20 8.50
N GLU A 585 -38.98 32.87 8.27
CA GLU A 585 -39.15 33.85 7.20
C GLU A 585 -39.92 35.09 7.70
N GLY A 586 -39.81 36.20 6.96
CA GLY A 586 -40.55 37.42 7.28
C GLY A 586 -40.37 37.88 8.74
N GLN A 587 -41.49 37.99 9.49
CA GLN A 587 -41.50 38.46 10.87
C GLN A 587 -40.73 37.53 11.84
N GLN A 588 -40.85 36.21 11.64
CA GLN A 588 -40.12 35.23 12.47
C GLN A 588 -38.61 35.35 12.32
N ARG A 589 -38.12 35.63 11.10
CA ARG A 589 -36.70 35.87 10.86
C ARG A 589 -36.22 37.17 11.51
N LEU A 590 -37.06 38.21 11.45
CA LEU A 590 -36.75 39.47 12.11
C LEU A 590 -36.62 39.30 13.63
N GLU A 591 -37.54 38.55 14.24
CA GLU A 591 -37.54 38.25 15.69
C GLU A 591 -36.32 37.43 16.09
N GLU A 592 -35.93 36.42 15.28
CA GLU A 592 -34.74 35.61 15.54
C GLU A 592 -33.44 36.45 15.42
N ILE A 593 -33.31 37.28 14.40
CA ILE A 593 -32.16 38.19 14.26
C ILE A 593 -32.09 39.17 15.45
N ALA A 594 -33.23 39.70 15.91
CA ALA A 594 -33.30 40.56 17.09
C ALA A 594 -32.86 39.79 18.36
N ARG A 595 -33.35 38.57 18.55
CA ARG A 595 -32.96 37.69 19.64
C ARG A 595 -31.43 37.39 19.61
N MET A 596 -30.86 37.19 18.44
CA MET A 596 -29.40 36.96 18.27
C MET A 596 -28.59 38.22 18.63
N LEU A 597 -29.12 39.42 18.42
CA LEU A 597 -28.43 40.69 18.71
C LEU A 597 -28.39 41.02 20.19
N SER A 598 -29.50 40.83 20.92
CA SER A 598 -29.67 41.33 22.28
C SER A 598 -30.15 40.29 23.31
N GLY A 599 -30.45 39.06 22.87
CA GLY A 599 -31.06 38.01 23.69
C GLY A 599 -32.59 38.12 23.83
N SER A 600 -33.21 39.22 23.35
CA SER A 600 -34.66 39.46 23.39
C SER A 600 -35.16 40.09 22.08
N ALA A 601 -36.44 39.92 21.77
CA ALA A 601 -37.08 40.54 20.60
C ALA A 601 -37.88 41.81 21.03
N ASP A 602 -37.21 42.75 21.72
CA ASP A 602 -37.80 44.02 22.06
C ASP A 602 -37.84 45.00 20.86
N GLU A 603 -38.57 46.08 20.98
CA GLU A 603 -38.81 47.03 19.89
C GLU A 603 -37.52 47.64 19.33
N ILE A 604 -36.51 47.90 20.16
CA ILE A 604 -35.22 48.46 19.74
C ILE A 604 -34.42 47.41 18.98
N SER A 605 -34.39 46.17 19.45
CA SER A 605 -33.71 45.08 18.82
C SER A 605 -34.34 44.70 17.48
N LEU A 606 -35.67 44.75 17.35
CA LEU A 606 -36.40 44.57 16.10
C LEU A 606 -36.06 45.65 15.06
N GLN A 607 -35.98 46.95 15.50
CA GLN A 607 -35.55 48.02 14.60
C GLN A 607 -34.12 47.85 14.11
N HIS A 608 -33.20 47.44 14.99
CA HIS A 608 -31.81 47.16 14.60
C HIS A 608 -31.71 45.95 13.67
N ALA A 609 -32.45 44.87 13.94
CA ALA A 609 -32.53 43.69 13.08
C ALA A 609 -33.07 44.04 11.66
N ASP A 610 -34.10 44.90 11.59
CA ASP A 610 -34.66 45.37 10.32
C ASP A 610 -33.65 46.18 9.50
N GLN A 611 -32.91 47.08 10.17
CA GLN A 611 -31.83 47.84 9.52
C GLN A 611 -30.74 46.92 8.99
N LEU A 612 -30.31 45.91 9.75
CA LEU A 612 -29.29 44.96 9.37
C LEU A 612 -29.73 44.12 8.15
N LEU A 613 -30.97 43.61 8.15
CA LEU A 613 -31.53 42.84 7.04
C LEU A 613 -31.71 43.70 5.77
N LYS A 614 -32.08 44.98 5.91
CA LYS A 614 -32.16 45.89 4.76
C LYS A 614 -30.82 46.25 4.19
N ALA A 615 -29.81 46.52 5.02
CA ALA A 615 -28.45 46.81 4.59
C ALA A 615 -27.84 45.62 3.82
N SER A 616 -27.92 44.40 4.35
CA SER A 616 -27.41 43.21 3.66
C SER A 616 -28.11 42.93 2.32
N LYS A 617 -29.45 43.18 2.24
CA LYS A 617 -30.19 43.02 0.98
C LYS A 617 -29.80 44.07 -0.08
N LEU A 618 -29.54 45.30 0.30
CA LEU A 618 -29.12 46.36 -0.61
C LEU A 618 -27.73 46.10 -1.18
N GLU A 619 -26.78 45.74 -0.33
CA GLU A 619 -25.40 45.42 -0.79
C GLU A 619 -25.31 44.15 -1.65
N ARG A 620 -26.20 43.19 -1.45
CA ARG A 620 -26.25 41.98 -2.32
C ARG A 620 -26.78 42.27 -3.72
N ARG A 621 -27.56 43.32 -3.90
CA ARG A 621 -28.13 43.76 -5.18
C ARG A 621 -27.19 44.69 -5.98
N ALA A 622 -26.24 45.29 -5.29
CA ALA A 622 -25.18 46.09 -5.85
C ALA A 622 -24.01 45.19 -6.30
#